data_86d588f53dbcee9a9481c987e1c46119
#
_entry.id   86d588f53dbcee9a9481c987e1c46119
#
_cell.length_a   1.000
_cell.length_b   1.000
_cell.length_c   1.000
_cell.angle_alpha   90.00
_cell.angle_beta   90.00
_cell.angle_gamma   90.00
#
_symmetry.space_group_name_H-M   'P 1'
#
loop_
_entity.id
_entity.type
_entity.pdbx_description
1 polymer ?
#
loop_
_entity_poly.entity_id
_entity_poly.type
_entity_poly.pdbx_seq_one_letter_code
_entity_poly.pdbx_strand_id
1 'polypeptide(L)'
;MELGKSTTIRSIMNLINKTSGKVLIENKEFDKDDIEIKEKIGYLPSEIYLYDDLTVKEMLDYHESFYKKDIHKRRNELIKKLELDEKKKIEDLSLGNLKKLGIILAFMHKPKILILDEPTSGLDPIMQNVFYDLLKEEKSKGNTIFYSTHILSEVSKICDRVGIIKDGNLIKVEKIEDLSKKSLTFVTITSEQSKEIAKDLKVNIVSEDGNAIKFGNNLPHDELIKKLSKYKIDRILI
;
A
#
# COMPACT_ATOMS: atom_id res chain seq x y z
N MET A 1 17.56 -0.06 -3.95
CA MET A 1 17.75 1.07 -3.02
C MET A 1 16.54 1.99 -3.15
N GLU A 2 15.67 1.99 -2.13
CA GLU A 2 14.37 2.70 -2.18
C GLU A 2 14.51 4.18 -1.79
N LEU A 3 15.37 4.89 -2.49
CA LEU A 3 15.66 6.30 -2.24
C LEU A 3 14.46 7.18 -2.64
N GLY A 4 13.82 7.81 -1.65
CA GLY A 4 12.84 8.86 -1.85
C GLY A 4 11.50 8.70 -1.14
N LYS A 5 10.89 7.52 -1.08
CA LYS A 5 9.56 7.30 -0.46
C LYS A 5 9.56 7.63 1.04
N SER A 6 10.32 6.89 1.83
CA SER A 6 10.42 7.10 3.28
C SER A 6 10.98 8.47 3.64
N THR A 7 11.95 8.98 2.84
CA THR A 7 12.47 10.35 3.02
C THR A 7 11.37 11.39 2.81
N THR A 8 10.53 11.22 1.79
CA THR A 8 9.37 12.10 1.56
C THR A 8 8.40 12.05 2.73
N ILE A 9 8.06 10.84 3.22
CA ILE A 9 7.18 10.68 4.38
C ILE A 9 7.77 11.33 5.63
N ARG A 10 9.04 11.08 5.92
CA ARG A 10 9.74 11.70 7.07
C ARG A 10 9.77 13.23 6.96
N SER A 11 9.94 13.77 5.75
CA SER A 11 9.85 15.22 5.50
C SER A 11 8.43 15.75 5.68
N ILE A 12 7.40 15.03 5.24
CA ILE A 12 6.00 15.39 5.47
C ILE A 12 5.70 15.41 6.98
N MET A 13 6.21 14.45 7.73
CA MET A 13 6.01 14.33 9.17
C MET A 13 6.88 15.30 9.99
N ASN A 14 7.69 16.14 9.34
CA ASN A 14 8.68 17.02 9.99
C ASN A 14 9.68 16.28 10.91
N LEU A 15 9.94 15.00 10.62
CA LEU A 15 10.97 14.20 11.32
C LEU A 15 12.37 14.47 10.80
N ILE A 16 12.49 15.02 9.60
CA ILE A 16 13.73 15.54 9.01
C ILE A 16 13.50 16.93 8.45
N ASN A 17 14.53 17.77 8.50
CA ASN A 17 14.46 19.13 7.99
C ASN A 17 14.44 19.14 6.45
N LYS A 18 13.48 19.85 5.89
CA LYS A 18 13.39 20.08 4.44
C LYS A 18 14.40 21.16 4.03
N THR A 19 15.09 20.98 2.92
CA THR A 19 15.95 22.03 2.32
C THR A 19 15.09 23.16 1.75
N SER A 20 13.92 22.83 1.17
CA SER A 20 12.99 23.79 0.59
C SER A 20 11.59 23.18 0.47
N GLY A 21 10.61 23.99 0.07
CA GLY A 21 9.23 23.55 -0.12
C GLY A 21 8.37 23.61 1.13
N LYS A 22 7.08 23.32 0.97
CA LYS A 22 6.06 23.38 2.03
C LYS A 22 5.25 22.09 2.06
N VAL A 23 4.81 21.72 3.25
CA VAL A 23 3.79 20.68 3.46
C VAL A 23 2.51 21.37 3.89
N LEU A 24 1.44 21.15 3.14
CA LEU A 24 0.12 21.70 3.45
C LEU A 24 -0.81 20.57 3.88
N ILE A 25 -1.43 20.70 5.03
CA ILE A 25 -2.47 19.80 5.53
C ILE A 25 -3.72 20.64 5.77
N GLU A 26 -4.84 20.27 5.15
CA GLU A 26 -6.08 21.04 5.18
C GLU A 26 -5.87 22.52 4.79
N ASN A 27 -5.00 22.78 3.77
CA ASN A 27 -4.59 24.12 3.28
C ASN A 27 -3.79 24.97 4.31
N LYS A 28 -3.39 24.43 5.44
CA LYS A 28 -2.49 25.07 6.40
C LYS A 28 -1.07 24.51 6.26
N GLU A 29 -0.07 25.36 6.39
CA GLU A 29 1.31 24.90 6.44
C GLU A 29 1.53 24.13 7.74
N PHE A 30 1.99 22.88 7.60
CA PHE A 30 2.22 21.98 8.74
C PHE A 30 3.58 22.22 9.34
N ASP A 31 3.60 22.68 10.59
CA ASP A 31 4.81 22.84 11.40
C ASP A 31 4.98 21.69 12.40
N LYS A 32 6.24 21.48 12.81
CA LYS A 32 6.60 20.47 13.82
C LYS A 32 5.91 20.65 15.18
N ASP A 33 5.50 21.89 15.51
CA ASP A 33 4.88 22.24 16.79
C ASP A 33 3.34 22.27 16.73
N ASP A 34 2.74 21.97 15.56
CA ASP A 34 1.28 21.94 15.38
C ASP A 34 0.65 20.66 15.97
N ILE A 35 0.32 20.71 17.24
CA ILE A 35 -0.29 19.59 17.98
C ILE A 35 -1.67 19.24 17.39
N GLU A 36 -2.46 20.26 17.02
CA GLU A 36 -3.82 20.04 16.49
C GLU A 36 -3.81 19.23 15.20
N ILE A 37 -2.85 19.49 14.31
CA ILE A 37 -2.68 18.70 13.09
C ILE A 37 -2.14 17.30 13.40
N LYS A 38 -1.18 17.18 14.33
CA LYS A 38 -0.63 15.87 14.73
C LYS A 38 -1.70 14.95 15.31
N GLU A 39 -2.63 15.44 16.09
CA GLU A 39 -3.76 14.67 16.63
C GLU A 39 -4.68 14.09 15.52
N LYS A 40 -4.65 14.68 14.32
CA LYS A 40 -5.42 14.20 13.16
C LYS A 40 -4.67 13.18 12.32
N ILE A 41 -3.38 12.97 12.57
CA ILE A 41 -2.51 12.08 11.77
C ILE A 41 -2.27 10.78 12.52
N GLY A 42 -2.53 9.66 11.86
CA GLY A 42 -2.01 8.35 12.22
C GLY A 42 -0.79 8.04 11.38
N TYR A 43 0.36 7.83 12.02
CA TYR A 43 1.61 7.56 11.33
C TYR A 43 2.12 6.16 11.64
N LEU A 44 2.42 5.39 10.59
CA LEU A 44 3.09 4.10 10.68
C LEU A 44 4.40 4.16 9.89
N PRO A 45 5.55 4.16 10.56
CA PRO A 45 6.85 4.12 9.89
C PRO A 45 7.14 2.72 9.32
N SER A 46 8.06 2.64 8.36
CA SER A 46 8.57 1.36 7.82
C SER A 46 9.24 0.52 8.91
N GLU A 47 10.09 1.16 9.71
CA GLU A 47 10.76 0.59 10.87
C GLU A 47 10.16 1.16 12.15
N ILE A 48 9.82 0.29 13.07
CA ILE A 48 9.11 0.64 14.32
C ILE A 48 10.08 0.48 15.48
N TYR A 49 10.34 1.59 16.17
CA TYR A 49 11.15 1.62 17.38
C TYR A 49 10.26 2.07 18.54
N LEU A 50 10.09 1.20 19.51
CA LEU A 50 9.28 1.42 20.71
C LEU A 50 10.14 1.16 21.96
N TYR A 51 9.56 1.32 23.13
CA TYR A 51 10.22 1.02 24.41
C TYR A 51 10.19 -0.49 24.66
N ASP A 52 11.32 -1.15 24.48
CA ASP A 52 11.44 -2.60 24.47
C ASP A 52 11.07 -3.24 25.83
N ASP A 53 11.29 -2.55 26.93
CA ASP A 53 11.02 -2.97 28.31
C ASP A 53 9.54 -2.97 28.67
N LEU A 54 8.70 -2.25 27.90
CA LEU A 54 7.26 -2.19 28.12
C LEU A 54 6.54 -3.41 27.57
N THR A 55 5.41 -3.77 28.19
CA THR A 55 4.42 -4.64 27.56
C THR A 55 3.64 -3.91 26.47
N VAL A 56 3.02 -4.66 25.57
CA VAL A 56 2.11 -4.11 24.54
C VAL A 56 1.02 -3.26 25.21
N LYS A 57 0.44 -3.74 26.32
CA LYS A 57 -0.58 -3.01 27.08
C LYS A 57 -0.07 -1.66 27.57
N GLU A 58 1.08 -1.63 28.23
CA GLU A 58 1.68 -0.42 28.77
C GLU A 58 1.99 0.60 27.66
N MET A 59 2.49 0.13 26.50
CA MET A 59 2.72 1.00 25.35
C MET A 59 1.42 1.61 24.80
N LEU A 60 0.36 0.81 24.74
CA LEU A 60 -0.95 1.29 24.30
C LEU A 60 -1.57 2.27 25.30
N ASP A 61 -1.46 2.01 26.63
CA ASP A 61 -1.91 2.90 27.69
C ASP A 61 -1.14 4.23 27.63
N TYR A 62 0.18 4.16 27.42
CA TYR A 62 1.03 5.35 27.26
C TYR A 62 0.59 6.18 26.04
N HIS A 63 0.39 5.55 24.91
CA HIS A 63 -0.06 6.25 23.69
C HIS A 63 -1.46 6.85 23.87
N GLU A 64 -2.38 6.14 24.53
CA GLU A 64 -3.74 6.61 24.82
C GLU A 64 -3.72 7.88 25.68
N SER A 65 -2.76 8.02 26.59
CA SER A 65 -2.65 9.17 27.51
C SER A 65 -2.43 10.52 26.80
N PHE A 66 -1.99 10.51 25.54
CA PHE A 66 -1.81 11.74 24.75
C PHE A 66 -3.14 12.30 24.20
N TYR A 67 -4.22 11.51 24.21
CA TYR A 67 -5.49 11.90 23.61
C TYR A 67 -6.54 12.21 24.69
N LYS A 68 -7.22 13.35 24.56
CA LYS A 68 -8.30 13.76 25.48
C LYS A 68 -9.61 13.00 25.26
N LYS A 69 -9.80 12.42 24.08
CA LYS A 69 -11.00 11.65 23.71
C LYS A 69 -10.87 10.18 24.12
N ASP A 70 -11.99 9.57 24.47
CA ASP A 70 -12.03 8.13 24.72
C ASP A 70 -11.78 7.35 23.43
N ILE A 71 -10.65 6.68 23.37
CA ILE A 71 -10.23 5.83 22.26
C ILE A 71 -10.17 4.35 22.65
N HIS A 72 -10.48 4.01 23.89
CA HIS A 72 -10.37 2.67 24.46
C HIS A 72 -11.18 1.63 23.67
N LYS A 73 -12.40 1.98 23.27
CA LYS A 73 -13.23 1.09 22.46
C LYS A 73 -12.56 0.73 21.12
N ARG A 74 -12.01 1.72 20.40
CA ARG A 74 -11.35 1.48 19.11
C ARG A 74 -10.07 0.69 19.27
N ARG A 75 -9.29 0.98 20.31
CA ARG A 75 -8.11 0.22 20.70
C ARG A 75 -8.45 -1.28 20.82
N ASN A 76 -9.46 -1.62 21.63
CA ASN A 76 -9.86 -3.03 21.87
C ASN A 76 -10.37 -3.71 20.59
N GLU A 77 -11.10 -3.00 19.73
CA GLU A 77 -11.52 -3.50 18.41
C GLU A 77 -10.32 -3.87 17.54
N LEU A 78 -9.28 -3.01 17.51
CA LEU A 78 -8.07 -3.24 16.72
C LEU A 78 -7.24 -4.39 17.27
N ILE A 79 -7.06 -4.48 18.59
CA ILE A 79 -6.36 -5.59 19.25
C ILE A 79 -6.99 -6.92 18.86
N LYS A 80 -8.33 -6.99 18.93
CA LYS A 80 -9.06 -8.20 18.55
C LYS A 80 -8.94 -8.52 17.06
N LYS A 81 -9.05 -7.50 16.17
CA LYS A 81 -8.93 -7.72 14.72
C LYS A 81 -7.55 -8.18 14.29
N LEU A 82 -6.50 -7.68 14.95
CA LEU A 82 -5.11 -7.98 14.62
C LEU A 82 -4.55 -9.13 15.47
N GLU A 83 -5.33 -9.70 16.36
CA GLU A 83 -4.95 -10.84 17.21
C GLU A 83 -3.63 -10.60 17.95
N LEU A 84 -3.50 -9.43 18.62
CA LEU A 84 -2.29 -9.05 19.34
C LEU A 84 -2.42 -9.35 20.83
N ASP A 85 -1.41 -10.05 21.38
CA ASP A 85 -1.35 -10.36 22.82
C ASP A 85 -0.79 -9.14 23.59
N GLU A 86 -1.63 -8.52 24.40
CA GLU A 86 -1.27 -7.32 25.18
C GLU A 86 -0.32 -7.59 26.35
N LYS A 87 -0.17 -8.85 26.77
CA LYS A 87 0.67 -9.23 27.91
C LYS A 87 2.14 -9.41 27.56
N LYS A 88 2.46 -9.57 26.27
CA LYS A 88 3.83 -9.75 25.81
C LYS A 88 4.61 -8.47 25.95
N LYS A 89 5.89 -8.59 26.28
CA LYS A 89 6.85 -7.50 26.18
C LYS A 89 7.14 -7.17 24.71
N ILE A 90 7.48 -5.91 24.43
CA ILE A 90 7.79 -5.46 23.07
C ILE A 90 9.04 -6.15 22.55
N GLU A 91 10.06 -6.37 23.40
CA GLU A 91 11.30 -7.11 23.04
C GLU A 91 11.03 -8.55 22.56
N ASP A 92 9.95 -9.18 23.01
CA ASP A 92 9.57 -10.55 22.68
C ASP A 92 8.68 -10.64 21.41
N LEU A 93 8.36 -9.52 20.80
CA LEU A 93 7.49 -9.51 19.63
C LEU A 93 8.24 -9.92 18.35
N SER A 94 7.62 -10.80 17.56
CA SER A 94 8.06 -10.98 16.17
C SER A 94 7.87 -9.70 15.36
N LEU A 95 8.59 -9.56 14.26
CA LEU A 95 8.45 -8.42 13.35
C LEU A 95 7.00 -8.18 12.94
N GLY A 96 6.23 -9.26 12.65
CA GLY A 96 4.82 -9.18 12.32
C GLY A 96 3.95 -8.64 13.48
N ASN A 97 4.20 -9.09 14.72
CA ASN A 97 3.48 -8.58 15.88
C ASN A 97 3.87 -7.14 16.22
N LEU A 98 5.13 -6.76 16.04
CA LEU A 98 5.57 -5.37 16.17
C LEU A 98 4.87 -4.48 15.13
N LYS A 99 4.72 -4.96 13.88
CA LYS A 99 3.96 -4.26 12.83
C LYS A 99 2.48 -4.12 13.20
N LYS A 100 1.85 -5.17 13.75
CA LYS A 100 0.46 -5.11 14.25
C LYS A 100 0.32 -4.05 15.36
N LEU A 101 1.25 -3.99 16.31
CA LEU A 101 1.26 -2.95 17.34
C LEU A 101 1.36 -1.54 16.72
N GLY A 102 2.27 -1.33 15.77
CA GLY A 102 2.40 -0.07 15.05
C GLY A 102 1.12 0.35 14.32
N ILE A 103 0.42 -0.62 13.71
CA ILE A 103 -0.89 -0.37 13.08
C ILE A 103 -1.91 0.06 14.13
N ILE A 104 -2.00 -0.61 15.29
CA ILE A 104 -2.92 -0.21 16.36
C ILE A 104 -2.64 1.22 16.79
N LEU A 105 -1.38 1.56 17.08
CA LEU A 105 -0.98 2.91 17.49
C LEU A 105 -1.36 3.98 16.45
N ALA A 106 -1.20 3.67 15.15
CA ALA A 106 -1.55 4.59 14.08
C ALA A 106 -3.06 4.80 13.90
N PHE A 107 -3.91 3.80 14.24
CA PHE A 107 -5.34 3.81 13.96
C PHE A 107 -6.24 4.07 15.17
N MET A 108 -5.76 3.78 16.41
CA MET A 108 -6.63 3.75 17.59
C MET A 108 -7.25 5.09 17.96
N HIS A 109 -6.58 6.20 17.68
CA HIS A 109 -7.07 7.54 17.96
C HIS A 109 -8.04 8.08 16.89
N LYS A 110 -8.43 7.24 15.91
CA LYS A 110 -9.36 7.59 14.80
C LYS A 110 -8.90 8.83 14.04
N PRO A 111 -7.71 8.78 13.43
CA PRO A 111 -7.16 9.91 12.67
C PRO A 111 -7.99 10.19 11.43
N LYS A 112 -7.93 11.43 10.93
CA LYS A 112 -8.48 11.80 9.63
C LYS A 112 -7.51 11.57 8.47
N ILE A 113 -6.23 11.49 8.81
CA ILE A 113 -5.14 11.31 7.83
C ILE A 113 -4.28 10.15 8.31
N LEU A 114 -4.10 9.17 7.47
CA LEU A 114 -3.18 8.05 7.70
C LEU A 114 -1.97 8.20 6.79
N ILE A 115 -0.77 8.20 7.36
CA ILE A 115 0.49 8.20 6.62
C ILE A 115 1.22 6.90 6.95
N LEU A 116 1.34 6.04 5.95
CA LEU A 116 1.74 4.64 6.13
C LEU A 116 2.93 4.32 5.23
N ASP A 117 4.07 3.99 5.85
CA ASP A 117 5.30 3.66 5.14
C ASP A 117 5.54 2.14 5.16
N GLU A 118 5.41 1.48 4.00
CA GLU A 118 5.55 0.02 3.81
C GLU A 118 4.76 -0.78 4.88
N PRO A 119 3.46 -0.53 5.07
CA PRO A 119 2.71 -1.02 6.23
C PRO A 119 2.46 -2.53 6.23
N THR A 120 2.54 -3.19 5.08
CA THR A 120 2.32 -4.64 4.95
C THR A 120 3.58 -5.46 5.13
N SER A 121 4.74 -4.81 5.17
CA SER A 121 6.03 -5.48 5.39
C SER A 121 6.04 -6.23 6.72
N GLY A 122 6.37 -7.53 6.68
CA GLY A 122 6.41 -8.41 7.84
C GLY A 122 5.05 -9.00 8.28
N LEU A 123 3.94 -8.62 7.63
CA LEU A 123 2.64 -9.23 7.85
C LEU A 123 2.47 -10.49 6.97
N ASP A 124 1.88 -11.53 7.52
CA ASP A 124 1.43 -12.68 6.76
C ASP A 124 0.22 -12.32 5.86
N PRO A 125 -0.10 -13.13 4.83
CA PRO A 125 -1.18 -12.81 3.87
C PRO A 125 -2.56 -12.64 4.50
N ILE A 126 -2.85 -13.32 5.62
CA ILE A 126 -4.14 -13.21 6.31
C ILE A 126 -4.23 -11.83 6.97
N MET A 127 -3.18 -11.44 7.69
CA MET A 127 -3.12 -10.13 8.35
C MET A 127 -3.03 -8.97 7.36
N GLN A 128 -2.42 -9.17 6.19
CA GLN A 128 -2.48 -8.19 5.10
C GLN A 128 -3.93 -7.94 4.67
N ASN A 129 -4.75 -8.98 4.53
CA ASN A 129 -6.17 -8.82 4.17
C ASN A 129 -6.95 -8.07 5.27
N VAL A 130 -6.72 -8.40 6.54
CA VAL A 130 -7.30 -7.66 7.68
C VAL A 130 -6.91 -6.18 7.62
N PHE A 131 -5.65 -5.89 7.32
CA PHE A 131 -5.15 -4.53 7.17
C PHE A 131 -5.81 -3.80 6.00
N TYR A 132 -5.97 -4.45 4.84
CA TYR A 132 -6.69 -3.85 3.69
C TYR A 132 -8.15 -3.54 4.02
N ASP A 133 -8.81 -4.36 4.81
CA ASP A 133 -10.18 -4.10 5.24
C ASP A 133 -10.25 -2.92 6.22
N LEU A 134 -9.25 -2.73 7.08
CA LEU A 134 -9.12 -1.51 7.90
C LEU A 134 -8.95 -0.27 7.03
N LEU A 135 -8.14 -0.32 5.97
CA LEU A 135 -7.97 0.80 5.04
C LEU A 135 -9.27 1.13 4.30
N LYS A 136 -10.02 0.13 3.85
CA LYS A 136 -11.34 0.33 3.22
C LYS A 136 -12.33 0.97 4.20
N GLU A 137 -12.32 0.52 5.47
CA GLU A 137 -13.14 1.11 6.54
C GLU A 137 -12.81 2.60 6.71
N GLU A 138 -11.54 2.97 6.81
CA GLU A 138 -11.12 4.37 6.95
C GLU A 138 -11.44 5.21 5.69
N LYS A 139 -11.24 4.65 4.50
CA LYS A 139 -11.60 5.29 3.24
C LYS A 139 -13.11 5.56 3.14
N SER A 140 -13.95 4.62 3.57
CA SER A 140 -15.42 4.77 3.58
C SER A 140 -15.90 5.89 4.50
N LYS A 141 -15.11 6.25 5.53
CA LYS A 141 -15.37 7.40 6.42
C LYS A 141 -14.92 8.74 5.82
N GLY A 142 -14.33 8.74 4.63
CA GLY A 142 -13.79 9.94 3.98
C GLY A 142 -12.41 10.34 4.48
N ASN A 143 -11.71 9.48 5.21
CA ASN A 143 -10.36 9.75 5.70
C ASN A 143 -9.34 9.69 4.55
N THR A 144 -8.31 10.52 4.62
CA THR A 144 -7.21 10.55 3.65
C THR A 144 -6.15 9.52 4.01
N ILE A 145 -5.73 8.71 3.04
CA ILE A 145 -4.70 7.70 3.24
C ILE A 145 -3.54 7.98 2.30
N PHE A 146 -2.36 8.26 2.84
CA PHE A 146 -1.10 8.35 2.13
C PHE A 146 -0.29 7.07 2.39
N TYR A 147 -0.08 6.29 1.35
CA TYR A 147 0.45 4.93 1.43
C TYR A 147 1.70 4.78 0.58
N SER A 148 2.81 4.31 1.14
CA SER A 148 3.99 3.94 0.36
C SER A 148 4.10 2.42 0.26
N THR A 149 4.47 1.94 -0.92
CA THR A 149 4.77 0.53 -1.16
C THR A 149 5.66 0.37 -2.39
N HIS A 150 6.34 -0.75 -2.50
CA HIS A 150 7.01 -1.20 -3.71
C HIS A 150 6.23 -2.32 -4.43
N ILE A 151 5.07 -2.71 -3.91
CA ILE A 151 4.24 -3.81 -4.41
C ILE A 151 3.10 -3.23 -5.27
N LEU A 152 3.20 -3.35 -6.59
CA LEU A 152 2.21 -2.78 -7.52
C LEU A 152 0.80 -3.34 -7.35
N SER A 153 0.66 -4.61 -6.95
CA SER A 153 -0.65 -5.22 -6.72
C SER A 153 -1.40 -4.61 -5.54
N GLU A 154 -0.71 -4.03 -4.55
CA GLU A 154 -1.32 -3.32 -3.44
C GLU A 154 -1.89 -1.98 -3.91
N VAL A 155 -1.12 -1.25 -4.73
CA VAL A 155 -1.54 0.05 -5.28
C VAL A 155 -2.89 -0.08 -5.99
N SER A 156 -3.04 -1.11 -6.83
CA SER A 156 -4.28 -1.35 -7.59
C SER A 156 -5.48 -1.68 -6.70
N LYS A 157 -5.26 -2.29 -5.53
CA LYS A 157 -6.33 -2.71 -4.60
C LYS A 157 -6.87 -1.59 -3.73
N ILE A 158 -6.03 -0.59 -3.40
CA ILE A 158 -6.29 0.34 -2.29
C ILE A 158 -6.36 1.78 -2.77
N CYS A 159 -5.46 2.18 -3.70
CA CYS A 159 -5.23 3.57 -4.05
C CYS A 159 -6.18 4.06 -5.14
N ASP A 160 -6.54 5.35 -5.08
CA ASP A 160 -7.24 6.05 -6.17
C ASP A 160 -6.24 6.71 -7.13
N ARG A 161 -5.10 7.13 -6.58
CA ARG A 161 -4.01 7.80 -7.32
C ARG A 161 -2.68 7.23 -6.89
N VAL A 162 -1.71 7.24 -7.80
CA VAL A 162 -0.34 6.81 -7.53
C VAL A 162 0.66 7.87 -8.00
N GLY A 163 1.65 8.12 -7.16
CA GLY A 163 2.86 8.87 -7.50
C GLY A 163 4.03 7.90 -7.70
N ILE A 164 4.69 7.96 -8.83
CA ILE A 164 5.85 7.14 -9.15
C ILE A 164 7.11 7.94 -8.85
N ILE A 165 7.92 7.44 -7.92
CA ILE A 165 9.20 8.04 -7.55
C ILE A 165 10.34 7.19 -8.11
N LYS A 166 11.32 7.83 -8.76
CA LYS A 166 12.55 7.20 -9.25
C LYS A 166 13.70 8.16 -8.97
N ASP A 167 14.77 7.64 -8.38
CA ASP A 167 15.99 8.39 -8.05
C ASP A 167 15.70 9.70 -7.30
N GLY A 168 14.74 9.65 -6.34
CA GLY A 168 14.33 10.80 -5.54
C GLY A 168 13.41 11.79 -6.25
N ASN A 169 13.09 11.59 -7.52
CA ASN A 169 12.24 12.48 -8.32
C ASN A 169 10.85 11.90 -8.52
N LEU A 170 9.82 12.75 -8.38
CA LEU A 170 8.45 12.40 -8.73
C LEU A 170 8.29 12.41 -10.26
N ILE A 171 8.30 11.22 -10.87
CA ILE A 171 8.22 11.07 -12.32
C ILE A 171 6.83 11.35 -12.84
N LYS A 172 5.80 10.86 -12.12
CA LYS A 172 4.43 10.90 -12.59
C LYS A 172 3.43 10.76 -11.45
N VAL A 173 2.28 11.43 -11.60
CA VAL A 173 1.10 11.20 -10.74
C VAL A 173 -0.07 10.87 -11.64
N GLU A 174 -0.69 9.71 -11.46
CA GLU A 174 -1.84 9.27 -12.26
C GLU A 174 -2.96 8.68 -11.39
N LYS A 175 -4.16 8.63 -11.94
CA LYS A 175 -5.26 7.84 -11.37
C LYS A 175 -5.06 6.36 -11.71
N ILE A 176 -5.41 5.48 -10.79
CA ILE A 176 -5.32 4.02 -11.01
C ILE A 176 -6.19 3.57 -12.17
N GLU A 177 -7.38 4.16 -12.34
CA GLU A 177 -8.26 3.90 -13.48
C GLU A 177 -7.61 4.17 -14.83
N ASP A 178 -6.76 5.21 -14.92
CA ASP A 178 -6.07 5.57 -16.16
C ASP A 178 -4.85 4.69 -16.41
N LEU A 179 -4.20 4.23 -15.33
CA LEU A 179 -3.12 3.24 -15.42
C LEU A 179 -3.63 1.89 -15.90
N SER A 180 -4.75 1.41 -15.38
CA SER A 180 -5.34 0.14 -15.79
C SER A 180 -5.78 0.15 -17.26
N LYS A 181 -6.24 1.28 -17.79
CA LYS A 181 -6.54 1.44 -19.22
C LYS A 181 -5.30 1.44 -20.11
N LYS A 182 -4.14 1.82 -19.56
CA LYS A 182 -2.86 1.89 -20.29
C LYS A 182 -1.95 0.69 -20.00
N SER A 183 -2.31 -0.19 -19.06
CA SER A 183 -1.51 -1.35 -18.73
C SER A 183 -1.55 -2.34 -19.88
N LEU A 184 -0.39 -2.58 -20.47
CA LEU A 184 -0.18 -3.72 -21.35
C LEU A 184 -0.39 -5.00 -20.52
N THR A 185 -1.50 -5.69 -20.76
CA THR A 185 -1.67 -7.03 -20.20
C THR A 185 -0.76 -7.96 -21.02
N PHE A 186 0.15 -8.64 -20.35
CA PHE A 186 0.94 -9.67 -21.04
C PHE A 186 0.14 -10.94 -21.15
N VAL A 187 -0.02 -11.40 -22.37
CA VAL A 187 -0.71 -12.65 -22.68
C VAL A 187 0.31 -13.67 -23.17
N THR A 188 0.28 -14.85 -22.58
CA THR A 188 1.05 -15.99 -23.07
C THR A 188 0.09 -17.00 -23.68
N ILE A 189 0.33 -17.36 -24.94
CA ILE A 189 -0.46 -18.36 -25.67
C ILE A 189 0.46 -19.50 -26.06
N THR A 190 0.01 -20.74 -25.82
CA THR A 190 0.65 -21.95 -26.32
C THR A 190 -0.23 -22.54 -27.42
N SER A 191 0.29 -22.61 -28.62
CA SER A 191 -0.41 -23.14 -29.81
C SER A 191 0.58 -23.47 -30.93
N GLU A 192 0.31 -24.48 -31.73
CA GLU A 192 1.07 -24.74 -32.97
C GLU A 192 0.96 -23.55 -33.96
N GLN A 193 -0.11 -22.75 -33.84
CA GLN A 193 -0.38 -21.57 -34.67
C GLN A 193 0.07 -20.26 -34.03
N SER A 194 0.90 -20.30 -32.99
CA SER A 194 1.26 -19.12 -32.17
C SER A 194 1.78 -17.94 -32.98
N LYS A 195 2.62 -18.19 -34.00
CA LYS A 195 3.17 -17.15 -34.90
C LYS A 195 2.13 -16.54 -35.85
N GLU A 196 1.17 -17.33 -36.29
CA GLU A 196 0.05 -16.85 -37.09
C GLU A 196 -0.88 -15.96 -36.26
N ILE A 197 -1.18 -16.40 -35.05
CA ILE A 197 -1.97 -15.61 -34.06
C ILE A 197 -1.32 -14.26 -33.82
N ALA A 198 0.00 -14.21 -33.58
CA ALA A 198 0.71 -12.94 -33.34
C ALA A 198 0.61 -12.00 -34.56
N LYS A 199 0.68 -12.51 -35.75
CA LYS A 199 0.50 -11.74 -37.02
C LYS A 199 -0.92 -11.17 -37.14
N ASP A 200 -1.94 -12.03 -36.94
CA ASP A 200 -3.34 -11.61 -37.04
C ASP A 200 -3.72 -10.56 -36.01
N LEU A 201 -3.24 -10.72 -34.80
CA LEU A 201 -3.43 -9.76 -33.71
C LEU A 201 -2.58 -8.50 -33.87
N LYS A 202 -1.60 -8.48 -34.78
CA LYS A 202 -0.62 -7.39 -34.96
C LYS A 202 0.11 -7.00 -33.68
N VAL A 203 0.50 -8.00 -32.90
CA VAL A 203 1.20 -7.80 -31.62
C VAL A 203 2.69 -8.07 -31.73
N ASN A 204 3.49 -7.35 -30.95
CA ASN A 204 4.92 -7.60 -30.86
C ASN A 204 5.19 -8.72 -29.85
N ILE A 205 5.85 -9.77 -30.28
CA ILE A 205 6.25 -10.87 -29.40
C ILE A 205 7.39 -10.38 -28.49
N VAL A 206 7.20 -10.56 -27.19
CA VAL A 206 8.17 -10.20 -26.15
C VAL A 206 9.13 -11.37 -25.86
N SER A 207 8.61 -12.60 -25.87
CA SER A 207 9.42 -13.83 -25.75
C SER A 207 8.74 -14.99 -26.44
N GLU A 208 9.56 -15.93 -26.92
CA GLU A 208 9.14 -17.22 -27.53
C GLU A 208 9.79 -18.35 -26.74
N ASP A 209 9.03 -19.43 -26.52
CA ASP A 209 9.52 -20.67 -25.93
C ASP A 209 8.75 -21.83 -26.57
N GLY A 210 9.37 -22.50 -27.55
CA GLY A 210 8.73 -23.54 -28.34
C GLY A 210 7.47 -23.05 -29.07
N ASN A 211 6.31 -23.63 -28.74
CA ASN A 211 5.01 -23.23 -29.26
C ASN A 211 4.32 -22.14 -28.42
N ALA A 212 4.98 -21.64 -27.37
CA ALA A 212 4.46 -20.57 -26.50
C ALA A 212 5.03 -19.21 -26.94
N ILE A 213 4.14 -18.22 -27.09
CA ILE A 213 4.52 -16.82 -27.32
C ILE A 213 3.94 -15.94 -26.23
N LYS A 214 4.72 -14.94 -25.79
CA LYS A 214 4.29 -13.89 -24.86
C LYS A 214 4.29 -12.55 -25.58
N PHE A 215 3.19 -11.82 -25.50
CA PHE A 215 3.04 -10.51 -26.13
C PHE A 215 2.24 -9.55 -25.23
N GLY A 216 2.42 -8.25 -25.46
CA GLY A 216 1.61 -7.21 -24.84
C GLY A 216 0.27 -7.04 -25.54
N ASN A 217 -0.81 -7.03 -24.79
CA ASN A 217 -2.17 -6.86 -25.29
C ASN A 217 -2.79 -5.56 -24.75
N ASN A 218 -3.38 -4.76 -25.65
CA ASN A 218 -4.13 -3.54 -25.36
C ASN A 218 -5.65 -3.70 -25.56
N LEU A 219 -6.09 -4.86 -26.02
CA LEU A 219 -7.50 -5.11 -26.28
C LEU A 219 -8.23 -5.49 -24.99
N PRO A 220 -9.51 -5.13 -24.83
CA PRO A 220 -10.36 -5.69 -23.80
C PRO A 220 -10.35 -7.22 -23.85
N HIS A 221 -10.44 -7.87 -22.70
CA HIS A 221 -10.35 -9.33 -22.60
C HIS A 221 -11.39 -10.05 -23.48
N ASP A 222 -12.62 -9.55 -23.52
CA ASP A 222 -13.71 -10.12 -24.34
C ASP A 222 -13.37 -10.08 -25.85
N GLU A 223 -12.78 -8.97 -26.29
CA GLU A 223 -12.39 -8.81 -27.70
C GLU A 223 -11.20 -9.70 -28.03
N LEU A 224 -10.23 -9.81 -27.12
CA LEU A 224 -9.09 -10.71 -27.27
C LEU A 224 -9.57 -12.16 -27.38
N ILE A 225 -10.42 -12.62 -26.46
CA ILE A 225 -10.97 -13.98 -26.44
C ILE A 225 -11.73 -14.25 -27.74
N LYS A 226 -12.54 -13.31 -28.21
CA LYS A 226 -13.28 -13.44 -29.47
C LYS A 226 -12.37 -13.56 -30.69
N LYS A 227 -11.25 -12.86 -30.72
CA LYS A 227 -10.25 -13.01 -31.80
C LYS A 227 -9.51 -14.35 -31.72
N LEU A 228 -9.20 -14.79 -30.52
CA LEU A 228 -8.49 -16.02 -30.25
C LEU A 228 -9.34 -17.28 -30.47
N SER A 229 -10.67 -17.19 -30.36
CA SER A 229 -11.59 -18.32 -30.56
C SER A 229 -11.56 -18.95 -31.95
N LYS A 230 -10.92 -18.31 -32.93
CA LYS A 230 -10.72 -18.82 -34.29
C LYS A 230 -9.59 -19.86 -34.40
N TYR A 231 -8.75 -19.94 -33.37
CA TYR A 231 -7.53 -20.75 -33.39
C TYR A 231 -7.63 -21.90 -32.39
N LYS A 232 -6.90 -22.96 -32.65
CA LYS A 232 -6.72 -24.03 -31.68
C LYS A 232 -5.64 -23.65 -30.70
N ILE A 233 -6.04 -23.37 -29.47
CA ILE A 233 -5.14 -22.93 -28.42
C ILE A 233 -5.14 -23.95 -27.28
N ASP A 234 -3.94 -24.41 -26.91
CA ASP A 234 -3.76 -25.39 -25.86
C ASP A 234 -3.78 -24.75 -24.48
N ARG A 235 -3.24 -23.51 -24.36
CA ARG A 235 -3.17 -22.76 -23.08
C ARG A 235 -3.15 -21.26 -23.32
N ILE A 236 -3.89 -20.53 -22.47
CA ILE A 236 -3.85 -19.06 -22.38
C ILE A 236 -3.55 -18.69 -20.94
N LEU A 237 -2.59 -17.77 -20.73
CA LEU A 237 -2.32 -17.09 -19.46
C LEU A 237 -2.40 -15.59 -19.70
N ILE A 238 -3.18 -14.88 -18.90
CA ILE A 238 -3.41 -13.43 -18.96
C ILE A 238 -2.94 -12.80 -17.66
#